data_1451a5578ba31b0911c92d21010a0d97
#
_entry.id   1451a5578ba31b0911c92d21010a0d97
#
_cell.length_a   1.000
_cell.length_b   1.000
_cell.length_c   1.000
_cell.angle_alpha   90.00
_cell.angle_beta   90.00
_cell.angle_gamma   90.00
#
_symmetry.space_group_name_H-M   'P 1'
#
loop_
_entity.id
_entity.type
_entity.pdbx_description
1 polymer ?
#
loop_
_entity_poly.entity_id
_entity_poly.type
_entity_poly.pdbx_seq_one_letter_code
_entity_poly.pdbx_strand_id
1 'polypeptide(L)'
;MFEKTRTPCLEGTDTQPIRRRSDDIRLALALTYITLGWMTIEGAAALLLGWASKSLLLEAFGIDSVIELFSASVLLWRLRVEARGIAASERLDHVERRAARLVGYSLYALIAYVVLNSGYGLFIAKRITDTHESVWGILIGVVAKIGMPILAAYKLKVAARLNSRALRADAVESITCGYLSIVLMVGLAATRLLGWWWLDSVAALALIPFIVKEARALAAIIQLRA
;
A
#
# COMPACT_ATOMS: atom_id res chain seq x y z
N MET A 1 -46.04 35.40 -46.56
CA MET A 1 -45.16 34.22 -46.75
C MET A 1 -44.15 34.27 -45.65
N PHE A 2 -44.47 33.68 -44.45
CA PHE A 2 -43.63 33.69 -43.26
C PHE A 2 -42.95 32.33 -43.17
N GLU A 3 -41.67 32.32 -43.43
CA GLU A 3 -40.78 31.14 -43.27
C GLU A 3 -40.45 30.92 -41.79
N LYS A 4 -40.95 29.82 -41.26
CA LYS A 4 -40.84 29.40 -39.87
C LYS A 4 -39.48 28.69 -39.74
N THR A 5 -38.44 29.43 -39.39
CA THR A 5 -37.12 28.86 -39.03
C THR A 5 -37.28 27.98 -37.79
N ARG A 6 -37.25 26.67 -37.99
CA ARG A 6 -37.11 25.66 -36.93
C ARG A 6 -35.70 25.77 -36.35
N THR A 7 -35.61 26.22 -35.13
CA THR A 7 -34.41 25.99 -34.30
C THR A 7 -34.23 24.49 -34.07
N PRO A 8 -33.10 23.89 -34.36
CA PRO A 8 -32.85 22.52 -33.96
C PRO A 8 -32.72 22.47 -32.44
N CYS A 9 -33.54 21.63 -31.83
CA CYS A 9 -33.40 21.22 -30.44
C CYS A 9 -31.99 20.65 -30.24
N LEU A 10 -31.16 21.32 -29.44
CA LEU A 10 -29.95 20.78 -28.87
C LEU A 10 -30.34 19.78 -27.77
N GLU A 11 -30.87 18.66 -28.18
CA GLU A 11 -31.14 17.50 -27.33
C GLU A 11 -30.01 16.52 -27.54
N GLY A 12 -29.11 16.44 -26.58
CA GLY A 12 -28.00 15.47 -26.61
C GLY A 12 -26.68 15.98 -26.06
N THR A 13 -26.64 16.98 -25.19
CA THR A 13 -25.41 17.41 -24.52
C THR A 13 -25.04 16.48 -23.37
N ASP A 14 -24.24 15.49 -23.69
CA ASP A 14 -22.99 15.12 -23.00
C ASP A 14 -23.07 14.82 -21.48
N THR A 15 -24.03 13.99 -21.08
CA THR A 15 -24.03 13.37 -19.74
C THR A 15 -23.06 12.18 -19.65
N GLN A 16 -22.50 11.74 -20.77
CA GLN A 16 -21.58 10.60 -20.87
C GLN A 16 -20.25 10.78 -20.12
N PRO A 17 -19.52 11.92 -20.18
CA PRO A 17 -18.26 12.07 -19.46
C PRO A 17 -18.45 12.15 -17.94
N ILE A 18 -19.53 12.76 -17.47
CA ILE A 18 -19.84 12.86 -16.04
C ILE A 18 -20.20 11.48 -15.48
N ARG A 19 -20.99 10.70 -16.21
CA ARG A 19 -21.38 9.35 -15.80
C ARG A 19 -20.16 8.39 -15.75
N ARG A 20 -19.30 8.44 -16.73
CA ARG A 20 -18.04 7.66 -16.75
C ARG A 20 -17.14 8.01 -15.57
N ARG A 21 -16.99 9.30 -15.23
CA ARG A 21 -16.18 9.73 -14.09
C ARG A 21 -16.74 9.21 -12.76
N SER A 22 -18.05 9.24 -12.57
CA SER A 22 -18.68 8.70 -11.35
C SER A 22 -18.49 7.18 -11.21
N ASP A 23 -18.54 6.44 -12.31
CA ASP A 23 -18.31 5.00 -12.32
C ASP A 23 -16.82 4.66 -12.02
N ASP A 24 -15.88 5.43 -12.56
CA ASP A 24 -14.45 5.29 -12.26
C ASP A 24 -14.14 5.62 -10.79
N ILE A 25 -14.80 6.62 -10.17
CA ILE A 25 -14.67 6.90 -8.73
C ILE A 25 -15.23 5.75 -7.88
N ARG A 26 -16.39 5.19 -8.25
CA ARG A 26 -16.95 4.01 -7.56
C ARG A 26 -16.01 2.81 -7.65
N LEU A 27 -15.42 2.59 -8.82
CA LEU A 27 -14.44 1.51 -9.01
C LEU A 27 -13.17 1.76 -8.18
N ALA A 28 -12.66 2.99 -8.13
CA ALA A 28 -11.53 3.37 -7.28
C ALA A 28 -11.83 3.10 -5.79
N LEU A 29 -13.02 3.49 -5.32
CA LEU A 29 -13.47 3.21 -3.97
C LEU A 29 -13.53 1.70 -3.68
N ALA A 30 -14.13 0.90 -4.58
CA ALA A 30 -14.21 -0.55 -4.42
C ALA A 30 -12.83 -1.19 -4.33
N LEU A 31 -11.91 -0.81 -5.23
CA LEU A 31 -10.52 -1.31 -5.21
C LEU A 31 -9.80 -0.94 -3.90
N THR A 32 -9.99 0.29 -3.41
CA THR A 32 -9.40 0.74 -2.14
C THR A 32 -9.98 -0.02 -0.95
N TYR A 33 -11.30 -0.29 -0.93
CA TYR A 33 -11.90 -1.12 0.12
C TYR A 33 -11.36 -2.55 0.13
N ILE A 34 -11.19 -3.16 -1.05
CA ILE A 34 -10.61 -4.51 -1.18
C ILE A 34 -9.17 -4.49 -0.64
N THR A 35 -8.38 -3.48 -0.99
CA THR A 35 -7.01 -3.32 -0.46
C THR A 35 -7.01 -3.20 1.07
N LEU A 36 -7.85 -2.34 1.63
CA LEU A 36 -7.94 -2.14 3.09
C LEU A 36 -8.34 -3.43 3.81
N GLY A 37 -9.33 -4.15 3.29
CA GLY A 37 -9.75 -5.43 3.85
C GLY A 37 -8.62 -6.47 3.82
N TRP A 38 -7.94 -6.59 2.67
CA TRP A 38 -6.82 -7.50 2.52
C TRP A 38 -5.66 -7.14 3.47
N MET A 39 -5.21 -5.88 3.47
CA MET A 39 -4.10 -5.41 4.32
C MET A 39 -4.38 -5.54 5.81
N THR A 40 -5.65 -5.39 6.22
CA THR A 40 -6.04 -5.63 7.62
C THR A 40 -5.81 -7.09 8.00
N ILE A 41 -6.23 -8.03 7.16
CA ILE A 41 -6.05 -9.48 7.40
C ILE A 41 -4.57 -9.83 7.33
N GLU A 42 -3.86 -9.37 6.32
CA GLU A 42 -2.44 -9.62 6.08
C GLU A 42 -1.56 -9.08 7.21
N GLY A 43 -1.74 -7.81 7.58
CA GLY A 43 -0.99 -7.16 8.65
C GLY A 43 -1.23 -7.81 10.00
N ALA A 44 -2.49 -8.08 10.35
CA ALA A 44 -2.83 -8.77 11.59
C ALA A 44 -2.22 -10.17 11.65
N ALA A 45 -2.35 -10.96 10.58
CA ALA A 45 -1.81 -12.30 10.51
C ALA A 45 -0.27 -12.30 10.55
N ALA A 46 0.39 -11.40 9.80
CA ALA A 46 1.85 -11.28 9.80
C ALA A 46 2.41 -10.88 11.17
N LEU A 47 1.76 -9.94 11.87
CA LEU A 47 2.16 -9.53 13.23
C LEU A 47 1.97 -10.66 14.24
N LEU A 48 0.83 -11.34 14.22
CA LEU A 48 0.57 -12.45 15.14
C LEU A 48 1.54 -13.61 14.91
N LEU A 49 1.74 -14.00 13.65
CA LEU A 49 2.70 -15.05 13.29
C LEU A 49 4.14 -14.63 13.56
N GLY A 50 4.50 -13.38 13.29
CA GLY A 50 5.84 -12.84 13.57
C GLY A 50 6.17 -12.89 15.05
N TRP A 51 5.22 -12.48 15.89
CA TRP A 51 5.38 -12.56 17.35
C TRP A 51 5.46 -14.01 17.85
N ALA A 52 4.57 -14.88 17.37
CA ALA A 52 4.53 -16.30 17.77
C ALA A 52 5.80 -17.05 17.34
N SER A 53 6.28 -16.83 16.10
CA SER A 53 7.48 -17.48 15.55
C SER A 53 8.80 -16.78 15.93
N LYS A 54 8.73 -15.61 16.56
CA LYS A 54 9.88 -14.74 16.83
C LYS A 54 10.62 -14.32 15.54
N SER A 55 9.90 -14.25 14.41
CA SER A 55 10.44 -13.85 13.12
C SER A 55 10.40 -12.34 12.96
N LEU A 56 11.57 -11.72 12.94
CA LEU A 56 11.69 -10.28 12.69
C LEU A 56 11.22 -9.91 11.27
N LEU A 57 11.42 -10.81 10.32
CA LEU A 57 10.99 -10.60 8.93
C LEU A 57 9.48 -10.50 8.82
N LEU A 58 8.71 -11.37 9.50
CA LEU A 58 7.25 -11.30 9.57
C LEU A 58 6.76 -10.09 10.36
N GLU A 59 7.41 -9.77 11.49
CA GLU A 59 7.08 -8.56 12.26
C GLU A 59 7.25 -7.30 11.41
N ALA A 60 8.39 -7.16 10.71
CA ALA A 60 8.66 -6.01 9.84
C ALA A 60 7.64 -5.89 8.70
N PHE A 61 7.32 -7.00 8.05
CA PHE A 61 6.32 -7.05 6.99
C PHE A 61 4.91 -6.67 7.51
N GLY A 62 4.53 -7.16 8.70
CA GLY A 62 3.24 -6.82 9.31
C GLY A 62 3.15 -5.35 9.72
N ILE A 63 4.23 -4.74 10.25
CA ILE A 63 4.28 -3.31 10.57
C ILE A 63 4.16 -2.47 9.30
N ASP A 64 4.83 -2.86 8.23
CA ASP A 64 4.74 -2.20 6.92
C ASP A 64 3.30 -2.21 6.39
N SER A 65 2.62 -3.37 6.44
CA SER A 65 1.21 -3.49 6.08
C SER A 65 0.29 -2.57 6.90
N VAL A 66 0.58 -2.31 8.18
CA VAL A 66 -0.17 -1.35 9.02
C VAL A 66 0.07 0.08 8.57
N ILE A 67 1.31 0.43 8.19
CA ILE A 67 1.64 1.75 7.66
C ILE A 67 0.92 2.01 6.34
N GLU A 68 0.94 1.03 5.42
CA GLU A 68 0.21 1.08 4.15
C GLU A 68 -1.31 1.18 4.38
N LEU A 69 -1.87 0.45 5.36
CA LEU A 69 -3.27 0.52 5.73
C LEU A 69 -3.69 1.94 6.14
N PHE A 70 -2.83 2.64 6.89
CA PHE A 70 -3.06 4.04 7.25
C PHE A 70 -3.05 4.95 6.01
N SER A 71 -2.08 4.80 5.11
CA SER A 71 -1.98 5.54 3.84
C SER A 71 -3.24 5.34 2.97
N ALA A 72 -3.64 4.09 2.76
CA ALA A 72 -4.84 3.73 2.00
C ALA A 72 -6.14 4.26 2.63
N SER A 73 -6.21 4.35 3.97
CA SER A 73 -7.35 4.93 4.68
C SER A 73 -7.52 6.43 4.39
N VAL A 74 -6.41 7.18 4.31
CA VAL A 74 -6.41 8.59 3.93
C VAL A 74 -6.86 8.77 2.48
N LEU A 75 -6.38 7.90 1.58
CA LEU A 75 -6.84 7.89 0.18
C LEU A 75 -8.33 7.62 0.08
N LEU A 76 -8.83 6.63 0.82
CA LEU A 76 -10.26 6.30 0.86
C LEU A 76 -11.10 7.50 1.31
N TRP A 77 -10.67 8.18 2.37
CA TRP A 77 -11.34 9.38 2.85
C TRP A 77 -11.40 10.45 1.76
N ARG A 78 -10.28 10.71 1.07
CA ARG A 78 -10.22 11.66 -0.05
C ARG A 78 -11.17 11.29 -1.18
N LEU A 79 -11.15 10.04 -1.64
CA LEU A 79 -12.05 9.56 -2.71
C LEU A 79 -13.53 9.69 -2.33
N ARG A 80 -13.88 9.46 -1.06
CA ARG A 80 -15.26 9.66 -0.57
C ARG A 80 -15.69 11.13 -0.61
N VAL A 81 -14.79 12.05 -0.27
CA VAL A 81 -15.07 13.49 -0.33
C VAL A 81 -15.27 13.93 -1.77
N GLU A 82 -14.43 13.46 -2.70
CA GLU A 82 -14.56 13.72 -4.14
C GLU A 82 -15.88 13.13 -4.69
N ALA A 83 -16.26 11.93 -4.29
CA ALA A 83 -17.51 11.29 -4.70
C ALA A 83 -18.76 12.05 -4.26
N ARG A 84 -18.68 12.82 -3.17
CA ARG A 84 -19.78 13.69 -2.68
C ARG A 84 -19.86 15.04 -3.40
N GLY A 85 -19.02 15.28 -4.41
CA GLY A 85 -19.00 16.53 -5.16
C GLY A 85 -18.45 17.72 -4.39
N ILE A 86 -17.81 17.50 -3.24
CA ILE A 86 -17.12 18.55 -2.49
C ILE A 86 -15.81 18.82 -3.21
N ALA A 87 -15.69 20.00 -3.82
CA ALA A 87 -14.45 20.41 -4.49
C ALA A 87 -13.25 20.31 -3.52
N ALA A 88 -12.10 19.91 -4.07
CA ALA A 88 -10.85 19.85 -3.33
C ALA A 88 -10.59 21.22 -2.67
N SER A 89 -10.70 21.29 -1.34
CA SER A 89 -10.42 22.50 -0.59
C SER A 89 -8.96 22.45 -0.11
N GLU A 90 -8.33 23.62 0.13
CA GLU A 90 -7.01 23.71 0.73
C GLU A 90 -6.89 22.88 2.03
N ARG A 91 -7.99 22.72 2.75
CA ARG A 91 -8.06 21.89 3.94
C ARG A 91 -7.79 20.39 3.65
N LEU A 92 -8.28 19.85 2.52
CA LEU A 92 -8.00 18.49 2.07
C LEU A 92 -6.51 18.29 1.77
N ASP A 93 -5.90 19.25 1.07
CA ASP A 93 -4.48 19.19 0.73
C ASP A 93 -3.59 19.29 1.99
N HIS A 94 -4.00 20.04 3.00
CA HIS A 94 -3.29 20.09 4.29
C HIS A 94 -3.35 18.77 5.06
N VAL A 95 -4.50 18.10 5.10
CA VAL A 95 -4.64 16.81 5.77
C VAL A 95 -3.84 15.74 5.04
N GLU A 96 -3.89 15.70 3.71
CA GLU A 96 -3.11 14.77 2.88
C GLU A 96 -1.61 14.94 3.11
N ARG A 97 -1.10 16.18 3.14
CA ARG A 97 0.31 16.46 3.44
C ARG A 97 0.73 16.03 4.83
N ARG A 98 -0.13 16.23 5.85
CA ARG A 98 0.15 15.76 7.22
C ARG A 98 0.17 14.24 7.29
N ALA A 99 -0.78 13.57 6.65
CA ALA A 99 -0.82 12.12 6.58
C ALA A 99 0.42 11.54 5.88
N ALA A 100 0.79 12.08 4.72
CA ALA A 100 1.98 11.66 3.99
C ALA A 100 3.28 11.85 4.81
N ARG A 101 3.37 12.93 5.60
CA ARG A 101 4.51 13.12 6.52
C ARG A 101 4.54 12.08 7.64
N LEU A 102 3.39 11.78 8.24
CA LEU A 102 3.28 10.75 9.28
C LEU A 102 3.68 9.38 8.74
N VAL A 103 3.17 8.99 7.55
CA VAL A 103 3.58 7.75 6.88
C VAL A 103 5.09 7.73 6.63
N GLY A 104 5.66 8.83 6.10
CA GLY A 104 7.10 8.93 5.91
C GLY A 104 7.91 8.73 7.19
N TYR A 105 7.52 9.35 8.30
CA TYR A 105 8.18 9.15 9.60
C TYR A 105 8.01 7.73 10.12
N SER A 106 6.84 7.10 9.92
CA SER A 106 6.61 5.71 10.31
C SER A 106 7.52 4.75 9.55
N LEU A 107 7.76 4.97 8.25
CA LEU A 107 8.70 4.18 7.46
C LEU A 107 10.14 4.32 7.97
N TYR A 108 10.59 5.52 8.34
CA TYR A 108 11.91 5.70 8.95
C TYR A 108 12.01 5.03 10.33
N ALA A 109 10.94 5.09 11.13
CA ALA A 109 10.87 4.36 12.40
C ALA A 109 10.92 2.84 12.19
N LEU A 110 10.25 2.31 11.16
CA LEU A 110 10.33 0.91 10.76
C LEU A 110 11.77 0.51 10.36
N ILE A 111 12.46 1.33 9.56
CA ILE A 111 13.86 1.09 9.21
C ILE A 111 14.72 0.99 10.48
N ALA A 112 14.57 1.96 11.40
CA ALA A 112 15.31 1.96 12.66
C ALA A 112 14.98 0.70 13.50
N TYR A 113 13.70 0.33 13.60
CA TYR A 113 13.26 -0.89 14.27
C TYR A 113 13.93 -2.14 13.69
N VAL A 114 13.89 -2.31 12.36
CA VAL A 114 14.49 -3.48 11.68
C VAL A 114 16.01 -3.52 11.90
N VAL A 115 16.71 -2.38 11.74
CA VAL A 115 18.17 -2.34 11.94
C VAL A 115 18.57 -2.69 13.37
N LEU A 116 17.90 -2.06 14.36
CA LEU A 116 18.23 -2.29 15.77
C LEU A 116 17.92 -3.73 16.20
N ASN A 117 16.77 -4.27 15.80
CA ASN A 117 16.38 -5.64 16.16
C ASN A 117 17.19 -6.69 15.39
N SER A 118 17.54 -6.44 14.12
CA SER A 118 18.45 -7.33 13.38
C SER A 118 19.84 -7.34 14.04
N GLY A 119 20.37 -6.16 14.39
CA GLY A 119 21.64 -6.06 15.10
C GLY A 119 21.60 -6.79 16.45
N TYR A 120 20.57 -6.57 17.25
CA TYR A 120 20.38 -7.27 18.51
C TYR A 120 20.28 -8.80 18.31
N GLY A 121 19.47 -9.24 17.34
CA GLY A 121 19.29 -10.66 17.00
C GLY A 121 20.57 -11.34 16.53
N LEU A 122 21.38 -10.65 15.70
CA LEU A 122 22.62 -11.19 15.14
C LEU A 122 23.76 -11.24 16.15
N PHE A 123 23.91 -10.19 16.99
CA PHE A 123 25.10 -10.05 17.82
C PHE A 123 24.90 -10.49 19.29
N ILE A 124 23.67 -10.41 19.80
CA ILE A 124 23.38 -10.62 21.23
C ILE A 124 22.47 -11.82 21.47
N ALA A 125 21.27 -11.85 20.89
CA ALA A 125 20.22 -12.79 21.27
C ALA A 125 20.28 -14.14 20.54
N LYS A 126 20.98 -14.24 19.39
CA LYS A 126 20.97 -15.42 18.48
C LYS A 126 19.56 -15.97 18.33
N ARG A 127 18.66 -15.12 17.86
CA ARG A 127 17.21 -15.41 17.77
C ARG A 127 16.98 -16.63 16.88
N ILE A 128 16.40 -17.68 17.45
CA ILE A 128 15.99 -18.87 16.71
C ILE A 128 14.53 -18.69 16.34
N THR A 129 14.23 -18.62 15.05
CA THR A 129 12.87 -18.50 14.52
C THR A 129 12.21 -19.87 14.56
N ASP A 130 10.98 -19.93 15.09
CA ASP A 130 10.17 -21.14 15.05
C ASP A 130 9.71 -21.41 13.61
N THR A 131 10.11 -22.57 13.08
CA THR A 131 9.86 -22.94 11.68
C THR A 131 8.43 -23.42 11.42
N HIS A 132 7.66 -23.77 12.45
CA HIS A 132 6.28 -24.24 12.29
C HIS A 132 5.36 -23.14 11.78
N GLU A 133 5.46 -21.94 12.37
CA GLU A 133 4.67 -20.78 12.00
C GLU A 133 5.08 -20.16 10.64
N SER A 134 6.32 -20.43 10.19
CA SER A 134 6.84 -19.93 8.91
C SER A 134 6.01 -20.38 7.70
N VAL A 135 5.32 -21.53 7.76
CA VAL A 135 4.48 -22.01 6.65
C VAL A 135 3.31 -21.08 6.39
N TRP A 136 2.66 -20.60 7.44
CA TRP A 136 1.56 -19.65 7.33
C TRP A 136 2.04 -18.30 6.81
N GLY A 137 3.22 -17.85 7.23
CA GLY A 137 3.85 -16.64 6.69
C GLY A 137 4.17 -16.77 5.19
N ILE A 138 4.65 -17.93 4.74
CA ILE A 138 4.88 -18.19 3.31
C ILE A 138 3.55 -18.16 2.54
N LEU A 139 2.48 -18.75 3.07
CA LEU A 139 1.15 -18.75 2.44
C LEU A 139 0.62 -17.32 2.28
N ILE A 140 0.74 -16.48 3.31
CA ILE A 140 0.40 -15.05 3.23
C ILE A 140 1.20 -14.37 2.12
N GLY A 141 2.51 -14.59 2.07
CA GLY A 141 3.39 -14.04 1.04
C GLY A 141 2.98 -14.47 -0.38
N VAL A 142 2.57 -15.74 -0.59
CA VAL A 142 2.09 -16.24 -1.89
C VAL A 142 0.83 -15.49 -2.33
N VAL A 143 -0.14 -15.34 -1.44
CA VAL A 143 -1.40 -14.66 -1.76
C VAL A 143 -1.16 -13.17 -2.01
N ALA A 144 -0.34 -12.51 -1.21
CA ALA A 144 0.05 -11.11 -1.41
C ALA A 144 0.80 -10.91 -2.74
N LYS A 145 1.76 -11.79 -3.06
CA LYS A 145 2.52 -11.75 -4.31
C LYS A 145 1.65 -11.80 -5.55
N ILE A 146 0.55 -12.53 -5.52
CA ILE A 146 -0.36 -12.67 -6.66
C ILE A 146 -1.41 -11.57 -6.63
N GLY A 147 -2.03 -11.33 -5.47
CA GLY A 147 -3.16 -10.42 -5.33
C GLY A 147 -2.79 -8.96 -5.49
N MET A 148 -1.69 -8.51 -4.85
CA MET A 148 -1.31 -7.10 -4.83
C MET A 148 -0.93 -6.54 -6.21
N PRO A 149 -0.12 -7.18 -7.07
CA PRO A 149 0.15 -6.70 -8.42
C PRO A 149 -1.08 -6.65 -9.32
N ILE A 150 -2.00 -7.61 -9.18
CA ILE A 150 -3.26 -7.61 -9.93
C ILE A 150 -4.08 -6.38 -9.53
N LEU A 151 -4.22 -6.15 -8.23
CA LEU A 151 -4.95 -5.00 -7.69
C LEU A 151 -4.32 -3.67 -8.12
N ALA A 152 -2.99 -3.60 -8.07
CA ALA A 152 -2.22 -2.44 -8.54
C ALA A 152 -2.45 -2.14 -10.03
N ALA A 153 -2.50 -3.16 -10.88
CA ALA A 153 -2.75 -2.99 -12.31
C ALA A 153 -4.14 -2.38 -12.59
N TYR A 154 -5.17 -2.81 -11.85
CA TYR A 154 -6.50 -2.19 -11.94
C TYR A 154 -6.50 -0.76 -11.40
N LYS A 155 -5.86 -0.50 -10.25
CA LYS A 155 -5.72 0.85 -9.67
C LYS A 155 -5.02 1.81 -10.64
N LEU A 156 -3.93 1.38 -11.31
CA LEU A 156 -3.21 2.19 -12.30
C LEU A 156 -4.09 2.58 -13.48
N LYS A 157 -4.90 1.66 -14.01
CA LYS A 157 -5.86 1.94 -15.09
C LYS A 157 -6.87 2.99 -14.68
N VAL A 158 -7.44 2.86 -13.48
CA VAL A 158 -8.43 3.82 -12.95
C VAL A 158 -7.76 5.16 -12.62
N ALA A 159 -6.55 5.14 -12.04
CA ALA A 159 -5.78 6.34 -11.75
C ALA A 159 -5.47 7.17 -13.00
N ALA A 160 -5.18 6.50 -14.13
CA ALA A 160 -4.96 7.16 -15.41
C ALA A 160 -6.24 7.84 -15.94
N ARG A 161 -7.42 7.20 -15.82
CA ARG A 161 -8.72 7.76 -16.24
C ARG A 161 -9.14 8.94 -15.37
N LEU A 162 -8.95 8.84 -14.06
CA LEU A 162 -9.27 9.90 -13.10
C LEU A 162 -8.22 11.01 -13.03
N ASN A 163 -7.05 10.83 -13.67
CA ASN A 163 -5.86 11.68 -13.50
C ASN A 163 -5.50 11.88 -12.01
N SER A 164 -5.68 10.82 -11.21
CA SER A 164 -5.46 10.85 -9.77
C SER A 164 -4.04 10.41 -9.42
N ARG A 165 -3.23 11.37 -8.93
CA ARG A 165 -1.86 11.10 -8.47
C ARG A 165 -1.86 10.26 -7.20
N ALA A 166 -2.82 10.48 -6.29
CA ALA A 166 -2.93 9.75 -5.03
C ALA A 166 -3.25 8.26 -5.27
N LEU A 167 -4.21 7.95 -6.17
CA LEU A 167 -4.53 6.56 -6.52
C LEU A 167 -3.37 5.88 -7.26
N ARG A 168 -2.58 6.65 -8.03
CA ARG A 168 -1.36 6.12 -8.66
C ARG A 168 -0.29 5.79 -7.63
N ALA A 169 -0.10 6.64 -6.61
CA ALA A 169 0.84 6.38 -5.52
C ALA A 169 0.47 5.11 -4.75
N ASP A 170 -0.79 4.97 -4.35
CA ASP A 170 -1.33 3.79 -3.68
C ASP A 170 -1.19 2.50 -4.54
N ALA A 171 -1.33 2.61 -5.87
CA ALA A 171 -1.06 1.48 -6.76
C ALA A 171 0.44 1.08 -6.78
N VAL A 172 1.35 2.05 -6.70
CA VAL A 172 2.80 1.79 -6.62
C VAL A 172 3.15 1.14 -5.28
N GLU A 173 2.58 1.59 -4.16
CA GLU A 173 2.68 0.93 -2.85
C GLU A 173 2.27 -0.55 -2.95
N SER A 174 1.11 -0.83 -3.57
CA SER A 174 0.64 -2.22 -3.78
C SER A 174 1.62 -3.08 -4.61
N ILE A 175 2.35 -2.49 -5.58
CA ILE A 175 3.42 -3.18 -6.32
C ILE A 175 4.60 -3.46 -5.39
N THR A 176 5.00 -2.49 -4.58
CA THR A 176 6.12 -2.62 -3.65
C THR A 176 5.83 -3.73 -2.62
N CYS A 177 4.64 -3.77 -2.05
CA CYS A 177 4.18 -4.84 -1.16
C CYS A 177 4.30 -6.23 -1.84
N GLY A 178 3.92 -6.35 -3.12
CA GLY A 178 4.13 -7.57 -3.90
C GLY A 178 5.61 -7.99 -4.04
N TYR A 179 6.55 -7.04 -4.10
CA TYR A 179 7.99 -7.35 -4.06
C TYR A 179 8.47 -7.74 -2.67
N LEU A 180 8.03 -7.04 -1.63
CA LEU A 180 8.34 -7.38 -0.23
C LEU A 180 7.88 -8.79 0.12
N SER A 181 6.72 -9.21 -0.42
CA SER A 181 6.21 -10.58 -0.26
C SER A 181 7.16 -11.64 -0.84
N ILE A 182 7.91 -11.34 -1.91
CA ILE A 182 8.94 -12.26 -2.43
C ILE A 182 10.08 -12.41 -1.42
N VAL A 183 10.56 -11.30 -0.87
CA VAL A 183 11.63 -11.31 0.13
C VAL A 183 11.17 -12.09 1.36
N LEU A 184 9.92 -11.88 1.79
CA LEU A 184 9.30 -12.63 2.89
C LEU A 184 9.29 -14.14 2.60
N MET A 185 8.76 -14.56 1.45
CA MET A 185 8.66 -15.97 1.08
C MET A 185 10.04 -16.64 1.01
N VAL A 186 10.98 -16.00 0.30
CA VAL A 186 12.35 -16.54 0.14
C VAL A 186 13.07 -16.58 1.49
N GLY A 187 12.96 -15.53 2.28
CA GLY A 187 13.57 -15.45 3.62
C GLY A 187 13.05 -16.52 4.55
N LEU A 188 11.73 -16.69 4.67
CA LEU A 188 11.11 -17.70 5.52
C LEU A 188 11.41 -19.13 5.02
N ALA A 189 11.33 -19.36 3.70
CA ALA A 189 11.66 -20.65 3.12
C ALA A 189 13.12 -21.02 3.36
N ALA A 190 14.04 -20.09 3.17
CA ALA A 190 15.45 -20.31 3.41
C ALA A 190 15.75 -20.55 4.90
N THR A 191 15.15 -19.78 5.81
CA THR A 191 15.28 -20.00 7.26
C THR A 191 14.79 -21.40 7.64
N ARG A 192 13.67 -21.84 7.06
CA ARG A 192 13.10 -23.18 7.31
C ARG A 192 13.96 -24.31 6.76
N LEU A 193 14.48 -24.17 5.54
CA LEU A 193 15.24 -25.23 4.85
C LEU A 193 16.67 -25.35 5.36
N LEU A 194 17.32 -24.23 5.65
CA LEU A 194 18.74 -24.18 6.06
C LEU A 194 18.90 -24.21 7.58
N GLY A 195 17.87 -23.84 8.34
CA GLY A 195 17.91 -23.82 9.81
C GLY A 195 18.90 -22.81 10.40
N TRP A 196 19.36 -21.84 9.60
CA TRP A 196 20.36 -20.85 10.04
C TRP A 196 19.68 -19.73 10.84
N TRP A 197 20.02 -19.62 12.10
CA TRP A 197 19.45 -18.67 13.05
C TRP A 197 19.56 -17.18 12.63
N TRP A 198 20.55 -16.82 11.84
CA TRP A 198 20.81 -15.44 11.41
C TRP A 198 20.02 -15.04 10.14
N LEU A 199 19.48 -16.01 9.43
CA LEU A 199 18.92 -15.79 8.09
C LEU A 199 17.66 -14.92 8.11
N ASP A 200 16.81 -15.08 9.12
CA ASP A 200 15.61 -14.25 9.32
C ASP A 200 15.97 -12.76 9.49
N SER A 201 16.97 -12.47 10.32
CA SER A 201 17.45 -11.10 10.54
C SER A 201 18.06 -10.50 9.28
N VAL A 202 18.83 -11.28 8.51
CA VAL A 202 19.41 -10.81 7.24
C VAL A 202 18.33 -10.60 6.18
N ALA A 203 17.33 -11.48 6.11
CA ALA A 203 16.19 -11.30 5.21
C ALA A 203 15.37 -10.05 5.58
N ALA A 204 15.18 -9.77 6.88
CA ALA A 204 14.55 -8.54 7.33
C ALA A 204 15.34 -7.29 6.90
N LEU A 205 16.68 -7.32 6.99
CA LEU A 205 17.52 -6.23 6.47
C LEU A 205 17.39 -6.05 4.94
N ALA A 206 17.09 -7.10 4.19
CA ALA A 206 16.86 -7.02 2.75
C ALA A 206 15.57 -6.26 2.38
N LEU A 207 14.64 -6.02 3.32
CA LEU A 207 13.47 -5.16 3.11
C LEU A 207 13.86 -3.67 3.09
N ILE A 208 14.93 -3.27 3.78
CA ILE A 208 15.31 -1.86 3.97
C ILE A 208 15.44 -1.08 2.66
N PRO A 209 16.11 -1.55 1.59
CA PRO A 209 16.21 -0.82 0.34
C PRO A 209 14.86 -0.45 -0.26
N PHE A 210 13.86 -1.32 -0.11
CA PHE A 210 12.49 -1.09 -0.60
C PHE A 210 11.80 -0.03 0.25
N ILE A 211 11.84 -0.15 1.58
CA ILE A 211 11.25 0.80 2.52
C ILE A 211 11.89 2.19 2.36
N VAL A 212 13.21 2.27 2.17
CA VAL A 212 13.92 3.55 1.89
C VAL A 212 13.46 4.17 0.57
N LYS A 213 13.28 3.36 -0.47
CA LYS A 213 12.78 3.83 -1.77
C LYS A 213 11.38 4.43 -1.62
N GLU A 214 10.51 3.80 -0.86
CA GLU A 214 9.16 4.25 -0.59
C GLU A 214 9.13 5.54 0.25
N ALA A 215 9.89 5.59 1.33
CA ALA A 215 10.04 6.78 2.16
C ALA A 215 10.55 7.99 1.35
N ARG A 216 11.51 7.78 0.43
CA ARG A 216 12.01 8.83 -0.47
C ARG A 216 10.97 9.26 -1.50
N ALA A 217 10.17 8.34 -2.05
CA ALA A 217 9.10 8.66 -2.98
C ALA A 217 8.03 9.55 -2.32
N LEU A 218 7.64 9.24 -1.07
CA LEU A 218 6.74 10.06 -0.27
C LEU A 218 7.33 11.45 0.02
N ALA A 219 8.60 11.52 0.41
CA ALA A 219 9.28 12.79 0.67
C ALA A 219 9.30 13.69 -0.58
N ALA A 220 9.57 13.13 -1.77
CA ALA A 220 9.55 13.86 -3.04
C ALA A 220 8.15 14.43 -3.38
N ILE A 221 7.08 13.66 -3.11
CA ILE A 221 5.69 14.13 -3.31
C ILE A 221 5.38 15.32 -2.39
N ILE A 222 5.89 15.31 -1.16
CA ILE A 222 5.69 16.40 -0.20
C ILE A 222 6.42 17.67 -0.64
N GLN A 223 7.65 17.56 -1.15
CA GLN A 223 8.47 18.68 -1.61
C GLN A 223 7.93 19.35 -2.87
N LEU A 224 7.39 18.56 -3.83
CA LEU A 224 6.82 19.09 -5.08
C LEU A 224 5.52 19.88 -4.87
N ARG A 225 4.94 19.84 -3.68
CA ARG A 225 3.69 20.54 -3.32
C ARG A 225 3.91 21.67 -2.28
N ALA A 226 5.14 21.93 -1.87
CA ALA A 226 5.52 23.05 -1.00
C ALA A 226 5.88 24.27 -1.84
#